data_cafe182740dc24c3ad55be687918dedc
#
_entry.id   cafe182740dc24c3ad55be687918dedc
#
_cell.length_a   1.000
_cell.length_b   1.000
_cell.length_c   1.000
_cell.angle_alpha   90.00
_cell.angle_beta   90.00
_cell.angle_gamma   90.00
#
_symmetry.space_group_name_H-M   'P 1'
#
loop_
_entity.id
_entity.type
_entity.pdbx_description
1 polymer ?
#
loop_
_entity_poly.entity_id
_entity_poly.type
_entity_poly.pdbx_seq_one_letter_code
_entity_poly.pdbx_strand_id
1 'polypeptide(L)'
;MVEKSKKKKFVDKYFGKSTGDKVFNIINYILFIVLTFVCFYPFFHVLKTSLVVNKLVDDVPVKVLSFESYFEILNNDGLLKAFGLSIGVVIVYVILHVFLTMLSAYPLSRSYLKGKKFILLFLVITMLFSGGLIPYYILIRDLGLRGNVLVYIIPGLISPFNIIIARNFIQSIPSEIFESARIDGANEAQILFRIVFPLSGAIMATIALWSGVGKWNDWMTGVLYMTKEKDLWMIQQFLRNILITASSGQGVVDPEIMMMAEGVKMAAIVISIVPIIVIYPFVQKFFVKGVLLGSVKS
;
A
#
# COMPACT_ATOMS: atom_id res chain seq x y z
N MET A 1 -1.42 45.48 -26.91
CA MET A 1 -0.02 45.24 -26.47
C MET A 1 0.09 44.47 -25.14
N VAL A 2 -0.74 44.73 -24.14
CA VAL A 2 -0.71 44.09 -22.80
C VAL A 2 -0.99 42.58 -22.86
N GLU A 3 -1.89 42.13 -23.73
CA GLU A 3 -2.28 40.71 -23.85
C GLU A 3 -1.18 39.83 -24.47
N LYS A 4 -0.43 40.35 -25.43
CA LYS A 4 0.76 39.68 -26.02
C LYS A 4 1.89 39.53 -24.98
N SER A 5 2.05 40.51 -24.09
CA SER A 5 3.05 40.46 -23.00
C SER A 5 2.71 39.41 -21.95
N LYS A 6 1.43 39.26 -21.57
CA LYS A 6 0.96 38.23 -20.64
C LYS A 6 1.11 36.82 -21.22
N LYS A 7 0.74 36.63 -22.50
CA LYS A 7 0.94 35.35 -23.22
C LYS A 7 2.42 34.94 -23.28
N LYS A 8 3.30 35.90 -23.61
CA LYS A 8 4.74 35.65 -23.67
C LYS A 8 5.31 35.28 -22.30
N LYS A 9 4.94 36.00 -21.23
CA LYS A 9 5.34 35.66 -19.85
C LYS A 9 4.85 34.28 -19.41
N PHE A 10 3.63 33.88 -19.78
CA PHE A 10 3.09 32.55 -19.48
C PHE A 10 3.89 31.47 -20.22
N VAL A 11 4.13 31.62 -21.52
CA VAL A 11 4.89 30.67 -22.32
C VAL A 11 6.32 30.54 -21.79
N ASP A 12 7.02 31.65 -21.52
CA ASP A 12 8.39 31.63 -21.02
C ASP A 12 8.50 31.02 -19.61
N LYS A 13 7.45 31.13 -18.80
CA LYS A 13 7.39 30.51 -17.45
C LYS A 13 7.23 28.99 -17.51
N TYR A 14 6.41 28.46 -18.41
CA TYR A 14 6.07 27.03 -18.43
C TYR A 14 6.81 26.24 -19.52
N PHE A 15 7.22 26.88 -20.61
CA PHE A 15 7.88 26.22 -21.75
C PHE A 15 9.35 26.61 -21.93
N GLY A 16 9.89 27.53 -21.12
CA GLY A 16 11.28 27.97 -21.21
C GLY A 16 11.52 29.11 -22.19
N LYS A 17 12.70 29.72 -22.10
CA LYS A 17 13.07 30.91 -22.88
C LYS A 17 13.68 30.56 -24.23
N SER A 18 14.50 29.51 -24.31
CA SER A 18 15.13 29.03 -25.53
C SER A 18 14.17 28.22 -26.40
N THR A 19 14.40 28.18 -27.71
CA THR A 19 13.65 27.30 -28.63
C THR A 19 13.83 25.82 -28.25
N GLY A 20 15.04 25.42 -27.85
CA GLY A 20 15.31 24.05 -27.36
C GLY A 20 14.50 23.71 -26.11
N ASP A 21 14.42 24.62 -25.13
CA ASP A 21 13.63 24.42 -23.91
C ASP A 21 12.14 24.26 -24.25
N LYS A 22 11.63 25.05 -25.22
CA LYS A 22 10.22 24.95 -25.62
C LYS A 22 9.89 23.61 -26.25
N VAL A 23 10.74 23.14 -27.15
CA VAL A 23 10.58 21.84 -27.82
C VAL A 23 10.65 20.71 -26.77
N PHE A 24 11.65 20.75 -25.90
CA PHE A 24 11.79 19.77 -24.82
C PHE A 24 10.55 19.73 -23.91
N ASN A 25 10.08 20.88 -23.45
CA ASN A 25 8.93 20.95 -22.57
C ASN A 25 7.63 20.51 -23.26
N ILE A 26 7.44 20.82 -24.55
CA ILE A 26 6.28 20.32 -25.30
C ILE A 26 6.32 18.81 -25.40
N ILE A 27 7.45 18.22 -25.77
CA ILE A 27 7.62 16.76 -25.83
C ILE A 27 7.34 16.13 -24.47
N ASN A 28 7.88 16.72 -23.41
CA ASN A 28 7.70 16.25 -22.03
C ASN A 28 6.23 16.30 -21.60
N TYR A 29 5.51 17.39 -21.88
CA TYR A 29 4.07 17.48 -21.60
C TYR A 29 3.26 16.44 -22.38
N ILE A 30 3.55 16.26 -23.68
CA ILE A 30 2.88 15.24 -24.49
C ILE A 30 3.14 13.85 -23.89
N LEU A 31 4.39 13.55 -23.53
CA LEU A 31 4.77 12.29 -22.88
C LEU A 31 3.97 12.07 -21.60
N PHE A 32 3.93 13.06 -20.69
CA PHE A 32 3.18 12.94 -19.44
C PHE A 32 1.67 12.84 -19.65
N ILE A 33 1.09 13.53 -20.64
CA ILE A 33 -0.33 13.40 -20.98
C ILE A 33 -0.62 11.99 -21.46
N VAL A 34 0.20 11.45 -22.36
CA VAL A 34 0.04 10.07 -22.88
C VAL A 34 0.18 9.05 -21.74
N LEU A 35 1.22 9.18 -20.91
CA LEU A 35 1.41 8.30 -19.74
C LEU A 35 0.22 8.38 -18.78
N THR A 36 -0.26 9.59 -18.50
CA THR A 36 -1.43 9.79 -17.64
C THR A 36 -2.65 9.09 -18.23
N PHE A 37 -2.91 9.26 -19.52
CA PHE A 37 -4.05 8.62 -20.18
C PHE A 37 -3.93 7.10 -20.14
N VAL A 38 -2.77 6.53 -20.46
CA VAL A 38 -2.50 5.09 -20.42
C VAL A 38 -2.68 4.52 -19.00
N CYS A 39 -2.20 5.24 -17.98
CA CYS A 39 -2.35 4.81 -16.59
C CYS A 39 -3.79 4.89 -16.08
N PHE A 40 -4.55 5.92 -16.50
CA PHE A 40 -5.94 6.09 -16.04
C PHE A 40 -6.95 5.24 -16.84
N TYR A 41 -6.63 4.86 -18.07
CA TYR A 41 -7.53 4.10 -18.93
C TYR A 41 -8.07 2.80 -18.28
N PRO A 42 -7.24 1.91 -17.69
CA PRO A 42 -7.74 0.71 -17.04
C PRO A 42 -8.69 1.00 -15.87
N PHE A 43 -8.42 2.05 -15.08
CA PHE A 43 -9.33 2.43 -13.99
C PHE A 43 -10.68 2.92 -14.51
N PHE A 44 -10.65 3.72 -15.57
CA PHE A 44 -11.88 4.18 -16.22
C PHE A 44 -12.67 3.00 -16.82
N HIS A 45 -11.97 2.05 -17.44
CA HIS A 45 -12.59 0.85 -17.99
C HIS A 45 -13.26 0.01 -16.89
N VAL A 46 -12.58 -0.26 -15.80
CA VAL A 46 -13.11 -1.00 -14.64
C VAL A 46 -14.34 -0.28 -14.08
N LEU A 47 -14.26 1.03 -13.86
CA LEU A 47 -15.38 1.81 -13.34
C LEU A 47 -16.57 1.82 -14.29
N LYS A 48 -16.34 2.00 -15.60
CA LYS A 48 -17.42 1.94 -16.61
C LYS A 48 -18.09 0.57 -16.62
N THR A 49 -17.30 -0.50 -16.64
CA THR A 49 -17.83 -1.88 -16.73
C THR A 49 -18.58 -2.26 -15.44
N SER A 50 -18.14 -1.79 -14.28
CA SER A 50 -18.82 -2.06 -13.00
C SER A 50 -20.21 -1.40 -12.89
N LEU A 51 -20.47 -0.35 -13.68
CA LEU A 51 -21.73 0.35 -13.73
C LEU A 51 -22.65 -0.12 -14.89
N VAL A 52 -22.19 -1.04 -15.72
CA VAL A 52 -22.98 -1.51 -16.88
C VAL A 52 -23.44 -2.93 -16.61
N VAL A 53 -24.74 -3.11 -16.60
CA VAL A 53 -25.39 -4.42 -16.54
C VAL A 53 -26.06 -4.68 -17.88
N ASN A 54 -25.89 -5.91 -18.42
CA ASN A 54 -26.60 -6.31 -19.60
C ASN A 54 -27.94 -6.93 -19.16
N LYS A 55 -29.05 -6.30 -19.56
CA LYS A 55 -30.41 -6.82 -19.33
C LYS A 55 -31.00 -7.27 -20.66
N LEU A 56 -31.66 -8.41 -20.66
CA LEU A 56 -32.47 -8.84 -21.82
C LEU A 56 -33.77 -8.04 -21.81
N VAL A 57 -33.98 -7.28 -22.89
CA VAL A 57 -35.24 -6.62 -23.19
C VAL A 57 -35.72 -7.18 -24.53
N ASP A 58 -36.83 -7.91 -24.53
CA ASP A 58 -37.35 -8.62 -25.68
C ASP A 58 -36.32 -9.55 -26.35
N ASP A 59 -35.60 -10.35 -25.55
CA ASP A 59 -34.51 -11.25 -25.96
C ASP A 59 -33.30 -10.56 -26.60
N VAL A 60 -33.20 -9.23 -26.53
CA VAL A 60 -32.03 -8.45 -27.02
C VAL A 60 -31.21 -7.95 -25.85
N PRO A 61 -29.90 -8.23 -25.81
CA PRO A 61 -29.05 -7.72 -24.73
C PRO A 61 -28.86 -6.21 -24.83
N VAL A 62 -29.40 -5.47 -23.89
CA VAL A 62 -29.29 -4.02 -23.78
C VAL A 62 -28.38 -3.65 -22.62
N LYS A 63 -27.40 -2.77 -22.87
CA LYS A 63 -26.51 -2.24 -21.85
C LYS A 63 -27.20 -1.10 -21.08
N VAL A 64 -27.46 -1.34 -19.79
CA VAL A 64 -28.10 -0.37 -18.91
C VAL A 64 -27.11 0.04 -17.83
N LEU A 65 -27.07 1.34 -17.52
CA LEU A 65 -26.34 1.84 -16.36
C LEU A 65 -27.11 1.45 -15.09
N SER A 66 -26.47 0.69 -14.20
CA SER A 66 -27.09 0.18 -12.98
C SER A 66 -26.05 0.03 -11.88
N PHE A 67 -26.49 0.22 -10.63
CA PHE A 67 -25.69 -0.12 -9.43
C PHE A 67 -25.96 -1.55 -8.93
N GLU A 68 -26.67 -2.35 -9.68
CA GLU A 68 -27.08 -3.71 -9.29
C GLU A 68 -25.88 -4.60 -8.92
N SER A 69 -24.78 -4.54 -9.71
CA SER A 69 -23.53 -5.24 -9.40
C SER A 69 -22.92 -4.86 -8.04
N TYR A 70 -23.07 -3.60 -7.63
CA TYR A 70 -22.61 -3.13 -6.31
C TYR A 70 -23.52 -3.65 -5.19
N PHE A 71 -24.84 -3.65 -5.38
CA PHE A 71 -25.77 -4.20 -4.40
C PHE A 71 -25.58 -5.71 -4.23
N GLU A 72 -25.38 -6.44 -5.33
CA GLU A 72 -25.14 -7.88 -5.27
C GLU A 72 -23.87 -8.21 -4.49
N ILE A 73 -22.77 -7.48 -4.74
CA ILE A 73 -21.50 -7.72 -4.05
C ILE A 73 -21.55 -7.28 -2.58
N LEU A 74 -22.25 -6.19 -2.26
CA LEU A 74 -22.40 -5.70 -0.88
C LEU A 74 -23.36 -6.55 -0.06
N ASN A 75 -24.26 -7.30 -0.67
CA ASN A 75 -25.11 -8.29 0.00
C ASN A 75 -24.42 -9.65 0.13
N ASN A 76 -23.20 -9.81 -0.34
CA ASN A 76 -22.44 -11.05 -0.19
C ASN A 76 -21.75 -11.12 1.17
N ASP A 77 -22.27 -11.96 2.07
CA ASP A 77 -21.73 -12.13 3.42
C ASP A 77 -20.24 -12.52 3.44
N GLY A 78 -19.80 -13.32 2.47
CA GLY A 78 -18.39 -13.72 2.35
C GLY A 78 -17.47 -12.53 2.06
N LEU A 79 -17.91 -11.60 1.20
CA LEU A 79 -17.14 -10.38 0.91
C LEU A 79 -17.09 -9.46 2.12
N LEU A 80 -18.21 -9.26 2.81
CA LEU A 80 -18.25 -8.38 4.00
C LEU A 80 -17.36 -8.91 5.12
N LYS A 81 -17.38 -10.24 5.36
CA LYS A 81 -16.48 -10.90 6.31
C LYS A 81 -15.01 -10.71 5.90
N ALA A 82 -14.66 -10.97 4.63
CA ALA A 82 -13.32 -10.82 4.11
C ALA A 82 -12.82 -9.37 4.19
N PHE A 83 -13.71 -8.40 3.94
CA PHE A 83 -13.42 -6.97 4.07
C PHE A 83 -13.16 -6.57 5.52
N GLY A 84 -14.03 -6.96 6.44
CA GLY A 84 -13.88 -6.69 7.87
C GLY A 84 -12.61 -7.33 8.45
N LEU A 85 -12.34 -8.60 8.09
CA LEU A 85 -11.10 -9.29 8.49
C LEU A 85 -9.87 -8.56 7.96
N SER A 86 -9.88 -8.13 6.69
CA SER A 86 -8.75 -7.41 6.10
C SER A 86 -8.46 -6.11 6.83
N ILE A 87 -9.48 -5.31 7.15
CA ILE A 87 -9.32 -4.07 7.92
C ILE A 87 -8.71 -4.39 9.29
N GLY A 88 -9.27 -5.35 10.02
CA GLY A 88 -8.78 -5.74 11.35
C GLY A 88 -7.32 -6.21 11.31
N VAL A 89 -6.99 -7.11 10.40
CA VAL A 89 -5.62 -7.62 10.21
C VAL A 89 -4.65 -6.48 9.86
N VAL A 90 -4.99 -5.61 8.91
CA VAL A 90 -4.13 -4.50 8.48
C VAL A 90 -3.87 -3.54 9.64
N ILE A 91 -4.90 -3.15 10.39
CA ILE A 91 -4.74 -2.23 11.53
C ILE A 91 -3.80 -2.83 12.58
N VAL A 92 -4.07 -4.07 13.01
CA VAL A 92 -3.24 -4.75 14.04
C VAL A 92 -1.81 -4.93 13.54
N TYR A 93 -1.65 -5.40 12.30
CA TYR A 93 -0.33 -5.59 11.68
C TYR A 93 0.46 -4.29 11.62
N VAL A 94 -0.13 -3.20 11.12
CA VAL A 94 0.56 -1.90 10.96
C VAL A 94 0.99 -1.34 12.32
N ILE A 95 0.11 -1.37 13.31
CA ILE A 95 0.43 -0.88 14.67
C ILE A 95 1.64 -1.65 15.23
N LEU A 96 1.58 -2.97 15.20
CA LEU A 96 2.65 -3.83 15.73
C LEU A 96 3.94 -3.67 14.92
N HIS A 97 3.84 -3.63 13.58
CA HIS A 97 4.99 -3.50 12.69
C HIS A 97 5.73 -2.17 12.89
N VAL A 98 5.01 -1.04 12.93
CA VAL A 98 5.62 0.28 13.18
C VAL A 98 6.24 0.34 14.58
N PHE A 99 5.52 -0.14 15.58
CA PHE A 99 6.01 -0.18 16.96
C PHE A 99 7.32 -0.98 17.08
N LEU A 100 7.34 -2.22 16.58
CA LEU A 100 8.52 -3.08 16.61
C LEU A 100 9.68 -2.54 15.77
N THR A 101 9.37 -1.91 14.64
CA THR A 101 10.38 -1.25 13.80
C THR A 101 11.06 -0.12 14.54
N MET A 102 10.29 0.76 15.20
CA MET A 102 10.85 1.88 15.96
C MET A 102 11.63 1.40 17.20
N LEU A 103 11.08 0.39 17.90
CA LEU A 103 11.74 -0.23 19.05
C LEU A 103 13.10 -0.87 18.67
N SER A 104 13.19 -1.46 17.48
CA SER A 104 14.44 -2.05 16.96
C SER A 104 15.40 -1.00 16.39
N ALA A 105 14.86 0.00 15.69
CA ALA A 105 15.67 1.02 15.01
C ALA A 105 16.37 1.99 15.99
N TYR A 106 15.72 2.31 17.11
CA TYR A 106 16.24 3.24 18.09
C TYR A 106 17.59 2.81 18.67
N PRO A 107 17.76 1.64 19.31
CA PRO A 107 19.05 1.21 19.83
C PRO A 107 20.10 1.10 18.73
N LEU A 108 19.72 0.63 17.52
CA LEU A 108 20.61 0.54 16.37
C LEU A 108 21.05 1.92 15.84
N SER A 109 20.34 2.99 16.17
CA SER A 109 20.75 4.36 15.84
C SER A 109 21.86 4.89 16.74
N ARG A 110 22.00 4.33 17.96
CA ARG A 110 22.94 4.83 18.97
C ARG A 110 24.40 4.39 18.68
N SER A 111 25.36 5.27 19.00
CA SER A 111 26.79 4.99 18.81
C SER A 111 27.35 3.99 19.84
N TYR A 112 26.81 4.01 21.05
CA TYR A 112 27.28 3.20 22.17
C TYR A 112 26.80 1.73 22.15
N LEU A 113 25.90 1.34 21.24
CA LEU A 113 25.43 -0.04 21.17
C LEU A 113 26.57 -0.96 20.72
N LYS A 114 27.02 -1.83 21.62
CA LYS A 114 28.03 -2.86 21.33
C LYS A 114 27.46 -3.91 20.36
N GLY A 115 28.26 -4.35 19.38
CA GLY A 115 27.80 -5.33 18.39
C GLY A 115 26.91 -4.80 17.26
N LYS A 116 26.61 -3.50 17.24
CA LYS A 116 25.75 -2.84 16.23
C LYS A 116 26.13 -3.19 14.79
N LYS A 117 27.43 -3.21 14.45
CA LYS A 117 27.89 -3.53 13.09
C LYS A 117 27.51 -4.96 12.70
N PHE A 118 27.63 -5.91 13.62
CA PHE A 118 27.25 -7.30 13.39
C PHE A 118 25.74 -7.45 13.17
N ILE A 119 24.92 -6.80 14.03
CA ILE A 119 23.46 -6.83 13.89
C ILE A 119 23.03 -6.23 12.56
N LEU A 120 23.60 -5.08 12.17
CA LEU A 120 23.29 -4.45 10.88
C LEU A 120 23.70 -5.33 9.70
N LEU A 121 24.88 -5.96 9.76
CA LEU A 121 25.30 -6.90 8.73
C LEU A 121 24.35 -8.09 8.63
N PHE A 122 23.95 -8.66 9.76
CA PHE A 122 22.97 -9.74 9.79
C PHE A 122 21.64 -9.34 9.16
N LEU A 123 21.10 -8.14 9.48
CA LEU A 123 19.88 -7.61 8.84
C LEU A 123 20.06 -7.49 7.32
N VAL A 124 21.20 -6.99 6.84
CA VAL A 124 21.48 -6.87 5.40
C VAL A 124 21.56 -8.25 4.73
N ILE A 125 22.23 -9.22 5.36
CA ILE A 125 22.31 -10.59 4.84
C ILE A 125 20.89 -11.19 4.70
N THR A 126 20.02 -11.02 5.69
CA THR A 126 18.63 -11.54 5.62
C THR A 126 17.78 -10.87 4.55
N MET A 127 18.16 -9.67 4.08
CA MET A 127 17.51 -9.02 2.93
C MET A 127 17.95 -9.59 1.58
N LEU A 128 19.20 -10.04 1.50
CA LEU A 128 19.80 -10.52 0.24
C LEU A 128 19.57 -12.03 0.04
N PHE A 129 19.48 -12.79 1.12
CA PHE A 129 19.33 -14.24 1.07
C PHE A 129 17.93 -14.66 1.58
N SER A 130 17.20 -15.34 0.73
CA SER A 130 15.90 -15.95 1.06
C SER A 130 16.02 -17.47 0.99
N GLY A 131 15.44 -18.17 1.95
CA GLY A 131 15.36 -19.63 1.95
C GLY A 131 14.44 -20.21 0.85
N GLY A 132 13.66 -19.34 0.20
CA GLY A 132 12.69 -19.73 -0.82
C GLY A 132 11.31 -20.08 -0.24
N LEU A 133 10.35 -20.28 -1.15
CA LEU A 133 8.94 -20.47 -0.81
C LEU A 133 8.70 -21.76 -0.01
N ILE A 134 9.30 -22.89 -0.42
CA ILE A 134 9.04 -24.21 0.16
C ILE A 134 9.54 -24.30 1.60
N PRO A 135 10.81 -23.98 1.93
CA PRO A 135 11.27 -23.94 3.30
C PRO A 135 10.47 -23.00 4.20
N TYR A 136 10.09 -21.84 3.67
CA TYR A 136 9.29 -20.90 4.42
C TYR A 136 7.87 -21.41 4.70
N TYR A 137 7.26 -22.10 3.74
CA TYR A 137 5.96 -22.74 3.92
C TYR A 137 6.01 -23.82 5.01
N ILE A 138 7.06 -24.67 5.01
CA ILE A 138 7.26 -25.71 6.00
C ILE A 138 7.40 -25.09 7.39
N LEU A 139 8.19 -24.03 7.54
CA LEU A 139 8.36 -23.31 8.81
C LEU A 139 7.02 -22.78 9.34
N ILE A 140 6.22 -22.12 8.52
CA ILE A 140 4.91 -21.57 8.92
C ILE A 140 3.96 -22.71 9.34
N ARG A 141 3.95 -23.83 8.63
CA ARG A 141 3.17 -25.01 8.96
C ARG A 141 3.59 -25.59 10.32
N ASP A 142 4.89 -25.77 10.53
CA ASP A 142 5.44 -26.41 11.73
C ASP A 142 5.29 -25.52 12.98
N LEU A 143 5.21 -24.20 12.80
CA LEU A 143 4.83 -23.25 13.84
C LEU A 143 3.32 -23.25 14.17
N GLY A 144 2.51 -24.09 13.48
CA GLY A 144 1.07 -24.16 13.72
C GLY A 144 0.27 -22.94 13.27
N LEU A 145 0.85 -22.09 12.40
CA LEU A 145 0.20 -20.86 11.93
C LEU A 145 -0.75 -21.11 10.73
N ARG A 146 -0.69 -22.29 10.11
CA ARG A 146 -1.59 -22.63 9.01
C ARG A 146 -3.03 -22.75 9.52
N GLY A 147 -3.98 -22.14 8.80
CA GLY A 147 -5.40 -22.10 9.19
C GLY A 147 -5.69 -21.13 10.34
N ASN A 148 -4.74 -20.29 10.74
CA ASN A 148 -4.89 -19.35 11.83
C ASN A 148 -4.65 -17.90 11.34
N VAL A 149 -5.50 -16.95 11.76
CA VAL A 149 -5.38 -15.52 11.42
C VAL A 149 -4.01 -14.93 11.74
N LEU A 150 -3.31 -15.48 12.74
CA LEU A 150 -1.97 -15.05 13.12
C LEU A 150 -0.95 -15.21 11.98
N VAL A 151 -1.20 -16.05 10.97
CA VAL A 151 -0.34 -16.15 9.79
C VAL A 151 -0.28 -14.86 8.96
N TYR A 152 -1.33 -14.06 9.01
CA TYR A 152 -1.33 -12.74 8.36
C TYR A 152 -0.55 -11.69 9.16
N ILE A 153 -0.39 -11.88 10.48
CA ILE A 153 0.17 -10.89 11.38
C ILE A 153 1.65 -11.19 11.69
N ILE A 154 1.94 -12.36 12.26
CA ILE A 154 3.27 -12.69 12.80
C ILE A 154 4.37 -12.68 11.73
N PRO A 155 4.20 -13.36 10.58
CA PRO A 155 5.17 -13.28 9.51
C PRO A 155 5.29 -11.87 8.95
N GLY A 156 6.51 -11.34 8.89
CA GLY A 156 6.77 -10.00 8.35
C GLY A 156 6.61 -8.85 9.35
N LEU A 157 6.30 -9.10 10.65
CA LEU A 157 6.32 -8.05 11.68
C LEU A 157 7.68 -7.35 11.80
N ILE A 158 8.75 -8.05 11.54
CA ILE A 158 10.11 -7.52 11.52
C ILE A 158 10.56 -7.41 10.07
N SER A 159 10.76 -6.19 9.59
CA SER A 159 11.33 -5.91 8.28
C SER A 159 12.70 -5.26 8.42
N PRO A 160 13.78 -5.94 8.04
CA PRO A 160 15.13 -5.37 8.07
C PRO A 160 15.25 -4.05 7.31
N PHE A 161 14.61 -3.97 6.15
CA PHE A 161 14.57 -2.75 5.34
C PHE A 161 13.96 -1.56 6.09
N ASN A 162 12.78 -1.76 6.71
CA ASN A 162 12.11 -0.70 7.45
C ASN A 162 12.89 -0.28 8.70
N ILE A 163 13.56 -1.25 9.38
CA ILE A 163 14.43 -0.97 10.52
C ILE A 163 15.60 -0.07 10.11
N ILE A 164 16.27 -0.38 8.98
CA ILE A 164 17.41 0.40 8.50
C ILE A 164 16.98 1.82 8.12
N ILE A 165 15.85 1.99 7.45
CA ILE A 165 15.33 3.31 7.09
C ILE A 165 14.96 4.11 8.33
N ALA A 166 14.20 3.52 9.26
CA ALA A 166 13.84 4.16 10.53
C ALA A 166 15.08 4.56 11.34
N ARG A 167 16.08 3.67 11.43
CA ARG A 167 17.37 3.95 12.06
C ARG A 167 18.07 5.16 11.42
N ASN A 168 18.17 5.22 10.10
CA ASN A 168 18.81 6.33 9.41
C ASN A 168 18.07 7.65 9.66
N PHE A 169 16.74 7.62 9.70
CA PHE A 169 15.93 8.79 10.08
C PHE A 169 16.23 9.23 11.53
N ILE A 170 16.24 8.30 12.49
CA ILE A 170 16.54 8.61 13.88
C ILE A 170 17.95 9.19 14.04
N GLN A 171 18.92 8.75 13.24
CA GLN A 171 20.27 9.30 13.23
C GLN A 171 20.36 10.74 12.67
N SER A 172 19.37 11.18 11.91
CA SER A 172 19.31 12.56 11.41
C SER A 172 18.78 13.56 12.46
N ILE A 173 18.23 13.08 13.57
CA ILE A 173 17.82 13.92 14.71
C ILE A 173 19.10 14.44 15.40
N PRO A 174 19.21 15.76 15.66
CA PRO A 174 20.38 16.34 16.30
C PRO A 174 20.72 15.68 17.64
N SER A 175 22.02 15.42 17.90
CA SER A 175 22.49 14.73 19.11
C SER A 175 22.21 15.54 20.38
N GLU A 176 22.19 16.85 20.27
CA GLU A 176 21.97 17.80 21.36
C GLU A 176 20.62 17.57 22.06
N ILE A 177 19.60 17.15 21.31
CA ILE A 177 18.27 16.83 21.87
C ILE A 177 18.37 15.63 22.83
N PHE A 178 19.15 14.62 22.46
CA PHE A 178 19.34 13.42 23.28
C PHE A 178 20.24 13.68 24.50
N GLU A 179 21.26 14.53 24.33
CA GLU A 179 22.19 14.92 25.39
C GLU A 179 21.48 15.75 26.44
N SER A 180 20.71 16.76 26.03
CA SER A 180 19.89 17.58 26.97
C SER A 180 18.92 16.71 27.77
N ALA A 181 18.21 15.76 27.10
CA ALA A 181 17.27 14.88 27.78
C ALA A 181 17.96 13.98 28.83
N ARG A 182 19.20 13.54 28.57
CA ARG A 182 19.97 12.75 29.54
C ARG A 182 20.46 13.60 30.71
N ILE A 183 20.83 14.86 30.49
CA ILE A 183 21.17 15.81 31.55
C ILE A 183 19.95 16.03 32.46
N ASP A 184 18.74 16.11 31.86
CA ASP A 184 17.47 16.22 32.58
C ASP A 184 17.05 14.89 33.27
N GLY A 185 17.88 13.86 33.25
CA GLY A 185 17.65 12.58 33.92
C GLY A 185 16.73 11.62 33.17
N ALA A 186 16.43 11.86 31.89
CA ALA A 186 15.59 10.93 31.12
C ALA A 186 16.32 9.61 30.83
N ASN A 187 15.66 8.49 31.12
CA ASN A 187 16.13 7.18 30.73
C ASN A 187 15.86 6.87 29.24
N GLU A 188 16.48 5.81 28.69
CA GLU A 188 16.38 5.47 27.27
C GLU A 188 14.93 5.19 26.81
N ALA A 189 14.07 4.63 27.66
CA ALA A 189 12.66 4.42 27.33
C ALA A 189 11.91 5.77 27.26
N GLN A 190 12.16 6.67 28.18
CA GLN A 190 11.59 8.03 28.14
C GLN A 190 12.04 8.80 26.88
N ILE A 191 13.30 8.70 26.51
CA ILE A 191 13.82 9.30 25.28
C ILE A 191 13.11 8.68 24.05
N LEU A 192 13.00 7.37 24.00
CA LEU A 192 12.30 6.69 22.90
C LEU A 192 10.86 7.17 22.76
N PHE A 193 10.04 7.08 23.82
CA PHE A 193 8.61 7.33 23.72
C PHE A 193 8.23 8.82 23.74
N ARG A 194 8.98 9.68 24.45
CA ARG A 194 8.65 11.10 24.58
C ARG A 194 9.34 11.99 23.56
N ILE A 195 10.44 11.53 22.97
CA ILE A 195 11.24 12.34 22.04
C ILE A 195 11.24 11.68 20.65
N VAL A 196 11.74 10.45 20.55
CA VAL A 196 11.93 9.80 19.23
C VAL A 196 10.61 9.53 18.54
N PHE A 197 9.63 8.93 19.20
CA PHE A 197 8.33 8.65 18.60
C PHE A 197 7.65 9.92 18.06
N PRO A 198 7.50 11.02 18.83
CA PRO A 198 6.89 12.24 18.32
C PRO A 198 7.66 12.89 17.16
N LEU A 199 8.99 12.92 17.23
CA LEU A 199 9.83 13.49 16.17
C LEU A 199 9.89 12.63 14.91
N SER A 200 9.61 11.33 15.05
CA SER A 200 9.65 10.35 13.94
C SER A 200 8.31 10.18 13.20
N GLY A 201 7.35 11.06 13.40
CA GLY A 201 6.01 10.94 12.81
C GLY A 201 6.01 10.75 11.29
N ALA A 202 6.91 11.42 10.56
CA ALA A 202 7.01 11.31 9.11
C ALA A 202 7.45 9.92 8.65
N ILE A 203 8.50 9.37 9.27
CA ILE A 203 9.00 8.03 8.91
C ILE A 203 8.04 6.93 9.37
N MET A 204 7.41 7.08 10.53
CA MET A 204 6.39 6.15 11.02
C MET A 204 5.19 6.09 10.07
N ALA A 205 4.71 7.24 9.57
CA ALA A 205 3.64 7.31 8.59
C ALA A 205 4.04 6.64 7.25
N THR A 206 5.29 6.82 6.82
CA THR A 206 5.82 6.17 5.62
C THR A 206 5.83 4.64 5.76
N ILE A 207 6.36 4.13 6.87
CA ILE A 207 6.40 2.70 7.17
C ILE A 207 4.99 2.14 7.32
N ALA A 208 4.09 2.85 7.99
CA ALA A 208 2.70 2.47 8.13
C ALA A 208 1.99 2.33 6.78
N LEU A 209 2.22 3.28 5.87
CA LEU A 209 1.65 3.21 4.52
C LEU A 209 2.19 2.00 3.74
N TRP A 210 3.50 1.83 3.67
CA TRP A 210 4.11 0.73 2.91
C TRP A 210 3.68 -0.64 3.45
N SER A 211 3.74 -0.83 4.77
CA SER A 211 3.33 -2.07 5.40
C SER A 211 1.82 -2.31 5.29
N GLY A 212 1.02 -1.26 5.45
CA GLY A 212 -0.44 -1.33 5.34
C GLY A 212 -0.92 -1.66 3.93
N VAL A 213 -0.40 -0.95 2.91
CA VAL A 213 -0.72 -1.25 1.51
C VAL A 213 -0.22 -2.64 1.10
N GLY A 214 0.99 -3.02 1.54
CA GLY A 214 1.52 -4.35 1.29
C GLY A 214 0.65 -5.45 1.90
N LYS A 215 0.20 -5.27 3.14
CA LYS A 215 -0.68 -6.22 3.83
C LYS A 215 -2.10 -6.23 3.26
N TRP A 216 -2.64 -5.08 2.88
CA TRP A 216 -3.94 -5.00 2.20
C TRP A 216 -3.96 -5.79 0.88
N ASN A 217 -2.86 -5.77 0.13
CA ASN A 217 -2.71 -6.46 -1.15
C ASN A 217 -2.21 -7.92 -1.03
N ASP A 218 -2.06 -8.44 0.20
CA ASP A 218 -1.54 -9.78 0.45
C ASP A 218 -2.61 -10.85 0.17
N TRP A 219 -2.64 -11.36 -1.05
CA TRP A 219 -3.46 -12.50 -1.45
C TRP A 219 -2.73 -13.84 -1.31
N MET A 220 -1.38 -13.82 -1.40
CA MET A 220 -0.56 -15.03 -1.45
C MET A 220 -0.60 -15.80 -0.12
N THR A 221 -0.52 -15.10 1.01
CA THR A 221 -0.61 -15.71 2.34
C THR A 221 -1.90 -16.49 2.50
N GLY A 222 -3.03 -15.92 2.07
CA GLY A 222 -4.30 -16.61 2.10
C GLY A 222 -4.34 -17.86 1.23
N VAL A 223 -3.83 -17.79 0.00
CA VAL A 223 -3.78 -18.93 -0.91
C VAL A 223 -2.92 -20.07 -0.37
N LEU A 224 -1.80 -19.76 0.26
CA LEU A 224 -0.87 -20.78 0.77
C LEU A 224 -1.34 -21.41 2.09
N TYR A 225 -1.90 -20.61 3.00
CA TYR A 225 -2.10 -21.04 4.38
C TYR A 225 -3.57 -21.15 4.81
N MET A 226 -4.52 -20.52 4.06
CA MET A 226 -5.97 -20.54 4.35
C MET A 226 -6.73 -21.31 3.27
N THR A 227 -6.30 -22.53 2.97
CA THR A 227 -6.86 -23.33 1.86
C THR A 227 -8.26 -23.86 2.16
N LYS A 228 -8.57 -24.15 3.42
CA LYS A 228 -9.85 -24.74 3.85
C LYS A 228 -10.74 -23.72 4.57
N GLU A 229 -10.15 -22.75 5.21
CA GLU A 229 -10.78 -21.77 6.09
C GLU A 229 -11.27 -20.55 5.30
N LYS A 230 -12.33 -20.72 4.50
CA LYS A 230 -12.87 -19.66 3.61
C LYS A 230 -13.35 -18.43 4.39
N ASP A 231 -13.85 -18.60 5.61
CA ASP A 231 -14.27 -17.51 6.49
C ASP A 231 -13.11 -16.63 6.98
N LEU A 232 -11.87 -17.11 6.84
CA LEU A 232 -10.65 -16.40 7.20
C LEU A 232 -9.90 -15.83 5.98
N TRP A 233 -10.56 -15.72 4.84
CA TRP A 233 -9.96 -15.10 3.68
C TRP A 233 -9.96 -13.58 3.80
N MET A 234 -8.82 -12.98 3.48
CA MET A 234 -8.73 -11.54 3.28
C MET A 234 -9.34 -11.15 1.93
N ILE A 235 -9.69 -9.87 1.79
CA ILE A 235 -10.39 -9.34 0.61
C ILE A 235 -9.68 -9.67 -0.71
N GLN A 236 -8.37 -9.58 -0.77
CA GLN A 236 -7.61 -9.84 -2.01
C GLN A 236 -7.61 -11.31 -2.41
N GLN A 237 -7.62 -12.23 -1.45
CA GLN A 237 -7.78 -13.66 -1.73
C GLN A 237 -9.21 -13.95 -2.21
N PHE A 238 -10.21 -13.36 -1.58
CA PHE A 238 -11.60 -13.48 -1.97
C PHE A 238 -11.83 -12.99 -3.41
N LEU A 239 -11.33 -11.81 -3.76
CA LEU A 239 -11.38 -11.25 -5.11
C LEU A 239 -10.68 -12.14 -6.13
N ARG A 240 -9.47 -12.60 -5.80
CA ARG A 240 -8.73 -13.52 -6.67
C ARG A 240 -9.54 -14.79 -6.96
N ASN A 241 -10.21 -15.33 -5.96
CA ASN A 241 -11.06 -16.51 -6.13
C ASN A 241 -12.23 -16.23 -7.07
N ILE A 242 -12.92 -15.11 -6.93
CA ILE A 242 -13.99 -14.68 -7.85
C ILE A 242 -13.45 -14.57 -9.29
N LEU A 243 -12.31 -13.90 -9.47
CA LEU A 243 -11.71 -13.69 -10.80
C LEU A 243 -11.33 -15.01 -11.47
N ILE A 244 -10.76 -15.98 -10.75
CA ILE A 244 -10.37 -17.28 -11.28
C ILE A 244 -11.59 -18.13 -11.60
N THR A 245 -12.55 -18.24 -10.68
CA THR A 245 -13.75 -19.04 -10.87
C THR A 245 -14.54 -18.58 -12.09
N ALA A 246 -14.68 -17.28 -12.26
CA ALA A 246 -15.36 -16.72 -13.39
C ALA A 246 -14.58 -16.82 -14.72
N SER A 247 -13.24 -16.96 -14.66
CA SER A 247 -12.40 -17.15 -15.88
C SER A 247 -12.34 -18.61 -16.33
N SER A 248 -12.52 -19.57 -15.41
CA SER A 248 -12.39 -21.00 -15.69
C SER A 248 -13.60 -21.62 -16.38
N GLY A 249 -14.69 -20.87 -16.59
CA GLY A 249 -15.90 -21.38 -17.28
C GLY A 249 -16.58 -22.56 -16.59
N GLN A 250 -16.14 -22.94 -15.39
CA GLN A 250 -16.71 -24.09 -14.69
C GLN A 250 -18.02 -23.66 -14.00
N GLY A 251 -19.12 -23.94 -14.65
CA GLY A 251 -20.44 -23.96 -14.05
C GLY A 251 -21.48 -22.97 -14.56
N VAL A 252 -21.17 -22.10 -15.52
CA VAL A 252 -22.17 -21.18 -16.07
C VAL A 252 -22.30 -21.35 -17.56
N VAL A 253 -23.41 -21.95 -17.97
CA VAL A 253 -23.77 -22.17 -19.38
C VAL A 253 -24.58 -20.98 -19.95
N ASP A 254 -25.03 -20.06 -19.06
CA ASP A 254 -25.88 -18.96 -19.43
C ASP A 254 -25.08 -17.69 -19.71
N PRO A 255 -25.14 -17.11 -20.93
CA PRO A 255 -24.46 -15.88 -21.30
C PRO A 255 -24.85 -14.68 -20.40
N GLU A 256 -26.09 -14.65 -19.89
CA GLU A 256 -26.62 -13.58 -19.04
C GLU A 256 -25.93 -13.59 -17.67
N ILE A 257 -25.76 -14.77 -17.07
CA ILE A 257 -25.03 -14.94 -15.80
C ILE A 257 -23.54 -14.65 -15.99
N MET A 258 -22.95 -14.98 -17.16
CA MET A 258 -21.58 -14.61 -17.49
C MET A 258 -21.38 -13.08 -17.57
N MET A 259 -22.34 -12.37 -18.14
CA MET A 259 -22.30 -10.93 -18.31
C MET A 259 -22.55 -10.18 -16.99
N MET A 260 -23.46 -10.68 -16.15
CA MET A 260 -23.61 -10.18 -14.76
C MET A 260 -22.35 -10.42 -13.93
N ALA A 261 -21.71 -11.57 -14.09
CA ALA A 261 -20.45 -11.87 -13.40
C ALA A 261 -19.31 -10.89 -13.73
N GLU A 262 -19.26 -10.29 -14.92
CA GLU A 262 -18.22 -9.31 -15.27
C GLU A 262 -18.44 -7.97 -14.52
N GLY A 263 -19.66 -7.46 -14.47
CA GLY A 263 -20.00 -6.26 -13.70
C GLY A 263 -19.70 -6.42 -12.20
N VAL A 264 -20.08 -7.57 -11.64
CA VAL A 264 -19.84 -7.92 -10.22
C VAL A 264 -18.34 -8.01 -9.92
N LYS A 265 -17.53 -8.61 -10.81
CA LYS A 265 -16.07 -8.63 -10.69
C LYS A 265 -15.49 -7.21 -10.65
N MET A 266 -15.91 -6.36 -11.58
CA MET A 266 -15.40 -4.98 -11.65
C MET A 266 -15.87 -4.15 -10.46
N ALA A 267 -17.10 -4.34 -9.98
CA ALA A 267 -17.59 -3.71 -8.76
C ALA A 267 -16.78 -4.14 -7.52
N ALA A 268 -16.45 -5.43 -7.41
CA ALA A 268 -15.61 -5.94 -6.33
C ALA A 268 -14.20 -5.33 -6.33
N ILE A 269 -13.58 -5.16 -7.52
CA ILE A 269 -12.30 -4.48 -7.67
C ILE A 269 -12.43 -3.01 -7.20
N VAL A 270 -13.46 -2.29 -7.63
CA VAL A 270 -13.68 -0.90 -7.22
C VAL A 270 -13.81 -0.79 -5.70
N ILE A 271 -14.64 -1.63 -5.08
CA ILE A 271 -14.83 -1.66 -3.61
C ILE A 271 -13.49 -1.91 -2.89
N SER A 272 -12.67 -2.81 -3.40
CA SER A 272 -11.37 -3.14 -2.77
C SER A 272 -10.35 -2.01 -2.82
N ILE A 273 -10.47 -1.10 -3.79
CA ILE A 273 -9.55 0.04 -3.94
C ILE A 273 -9.96 1.22 -3.04
N VAL A 274 -11.25 1.34 -2.69
CA VAL A 274 -11.79 2.46 -1.90
C VAL A 274 -11.00 2.74 -0.61
N PRO A 275 -10.66 1.76 0.25
CA PRO A 275 -9.92 2.04 1.47
C PRO A 275 -8.56 2.67 1.22
N ILE A 276 -7.85 2.24 0.17
CA ILE A 276 -6.54 2.81 -0.19
C ILE A 276 -6.71 4.27 -0.65
N ILE A 277 -7.71 4.55 -1.49
CA ILE A 277 -8.00 5.92 -1.97
C ILE A 277 -8.35 6.84 -0.80
N VAL A 278 -9.15 6.35 0.16
CA VAL A 278 -9.56 7.14 1.34
C VAL A 278 -8.37 7.44 2.26
N ILE A 279 -7.49 6.47 2.48
CA ILE A 279 -6.34 6.62 3.39
C ILE A 279 -5.24 7.50 2.77
N TYR A 280 -5.06 7.45 1.45
CA TYR A 280 -3.95 8.13 0.76
C TYR A 280 -3.81 9.63 1.09
N PRO A 281 -4.86 10.49 1.04
CA PRO A 281 -4.75 11.91 1.35
C PRO A 281 -4.29 12.19 2.80
N PHE A 282 -4.67 11.32 3.74
CA PHE A 282 -4.27 11.47 5.14
C PHE A 282 -2.77 11.19 5.34
N VAL A 283 -2.21 10.29 4.55
CA VAL A 283 -0.79 9.94 4.64
C VAL A 283 0.08 10.88 3.80
N GLN A 284 -0.43 11.35 2.65
CA GLN A 284 0.28 12.27 1.75
C GLN A 284 0.81 13.52 2.46
N LYS A 285 0.06 14.07 3.43
CA LYS A 285 0.48 15.25 4.21
C LYS A 285 1.80 15.05 4.98
N PHE A 286 2.13 13.81 5.37
CA PHE A 286 3.37 13.50 6.07
C PHE A 286 4.56 13.42 5.11
N PHE A 287 4.34 12.96 3.85
CA PHE A 287 5.39 12.95 2.83
C PHE A 287 5.83 14.36 2.43
N VAL A 288 4.88 15.27 2.22
CA VAL A 288 5.21 16.66 1.84
C VAL A 288 6.07 17.35 2.90
N LYS A 289 5.80 17.09 4.18
CA LYS A 289 6.61 17.66 5.29
C LYS A 289 7.97 16.98 5.45
N GLY A 290 8.07 15.66 5.22
CA GLY A 290 9.32 14.90 5.37
C GLY A 290 10.35 15.19 4.29
N VAL A 291 9.91 15.36 3.04
CA VAL A 291 10.81 15.68 1.90
C VAL A 291 11.43 17.06 2.03
N LEU A 292 10.69 18.04 2.58
CA LEU A 292 11.20 19.40 2.80
C LEU A 292 12.30 19.45 3.88
N LEU A 293 12.26 18.60 4.90
CA LEU A 293 13.30 18.53 5.92
C LEU A 293 14.61 17.91 5.44
N GLY A 294 14.54 17.03 4.42
CA GLY A 294 15.73 16.42 3.79
C GLY A 294 16.42 17.31 2.75
N SER A 295 15.70 18.25 2.14
CA SER A 295 16.24 19.11 1.06
C SER A 295 16.91 20.41 1.55
N VAL A 296 16.85 20.74 2.84
CA VAL A 296 17.43 21.97 3.41
C VAL A 296 18.87 21.79 3.90
N LYS A 297 19.46 20.58 3.71
CA LYS A 297 20.89 20.32 4.00
C LYS A 297 21.71 20.25 2.70
N SER A 298 21.70 21.34 1.94
CA SER A 298 22.72 21.58 0.90
C SER A 298 23.16 23.03 0.96
#